data_910a9a35b5cccb121114039c9111f0ac
#
_entry.id   910a9a35b5cccb121114039c9111f0ac
#
_cell.length_a   1.000
_cell.length_b   1.000
_cell.length_c   1.000
_cell.angle_alpha   90.00
_cell.angle_beta   90.00
_cell.angle_gamma   90.00
#
_symmetry.space_group_name_H-M   'P 1'
#
loop_
_entity.id
_entity.type
_entity.pdbx_description
1 polymer ?
#
loop_
_entity_poly.entity_id
_entity_poly.type
_entity_poly.pdbx_seq_one_letter_code
_entity_poly.pdbx_strand_id
1 'polypeptide(L)'
;SRGLGDVYKRQVYMPGGTAFYCSHAIRHFNDIDYALVTAVGATEMKVVDQLRGIGISVTALPSQHSVYFENIYGENPDDRTQRVLAKADPFTASQLQEIEAEIYHLGSLLADDFSLEVIKELSRKGLIAVDSQGYLREVRDTHVYPVDWTDKREALQYIHFLKVNEHEMEVLTGLSDPHEAARKLHEWGVKEVLVTLGSMGSLIYDGTDFYRIPAYKPGQVAVSYTHLRAHETDSYLV
;
A
#
# COMPACT_ATOMS: atom_id res chain seq x y z
N SER A 1 -18.36 -22.02 -40.14
CA SER A 1 -17.96 -21.97 -38.72
C SER A 1 -16.45 -21.82 -38.68
N ARG A 2 -15.96 -20.60 -38.55
CA ARG A 2 -14.53 -20.32 -38.28
C ARG A 2 -14.46 -20.00 -36.79
N GLY A 3 -13.61 -20.78 -36.08
CA GLY A 3 -13.38 -20.64 -34.65
C GLY A 3 -12.90 -19.25 -34.25
N LEU A 4 -13.42 -18.78 -33.16
CA LEU A 4 -12.95 -17.63 -32.42
C LEU A 4 -11.52 -17.92 -32.05
N GLY A 5 -10.59 -17.12 -32.57
CA GLY A 5 -9.19 -17.24 -32.28
C GLY A 5 -8.94 -17.08 -30.78
N ASP A 6 -8.10 -17.96 -30.27
CA ASP A 6 -7.54 -17.87 -28.93
C ASP A 6 -6.96 -16.47 -28.74
N VAL A 7 -7.62 -15.66 -27.94
CA VAL A 7 -7.04 -14.43 -27.42
C VAL A 7 -5.95 -14.87 -26.44
N TYR A 8 -4.72 -14.89 -26.89
CA TYR A 8 -3.56 -15.11 -26.02
C TYR A 8 -3.55 -14.02 -24.95
N LYS A 9 -4.02 -14.36 -23.76
CA LYS A 9 -3.90 -13.52 -22.57
C LYS A 9 -2.42 -13.47 -22.22
N ARG A 10 -1.76 -12.38 -22.58
CA ARG A 10 -0.34 -12.18 -22.28
C ARG A 10 -0.21 -11.84 -20.80
N GLN A 11 0.42 -12.73 -20.05
CA GLN A 11 0.79 -12.46 -18.67
C GLN A 11 1.99 -11.53 -18.63
N VAL A 12 1.88 -10.40 -17.92
CA VAL A 12 2.95 -9.43 -17.74
C VAL A 12 3.32 -9.42 -16.26
N TYR A 13 4.61 -9.54 -15.97
CA TYR A 13 5.15 -9.43 -14.62
C TYR A 13 5.74 -8.04 -14.45
N MET A 14 5.28 -7.30 -13.45
CA MET A 14 5.73 -5.94 -13.16
C MET A 14 6.03 -5.80 -11.67
N PRO A 15 7.10 -5.06 -11.29
CA PRO A 15 7.27 -4.64 -9.90
C PRO A 15 6.19 -3.63 -9.52
N GLY A 16 5.67 -3.75 -8.30
CA GLY A 16 4.60 -2.89 -7.81
C GLY A 16 4.61 -2.78 -6.27
N GLY A 17 3.48 -2.40 -5.72
CA GLY A 17 3.28 -2.24 -4.28
C GLY A 17 3.72 -0.88 -3.74
N THR A 18 3.37 -0.63 -2.49
CA THR A 18 3.60 0.65 -1.82
C THR A 18 5.09 1.02 -1.83
N ALA A 19 5.97 0.08 -1.52
CA ALA A 19 7.42 0.31 -1.47
C ALA A 19 7.98 0.76 -2.83
N PHE A 20 7.59 0.09 -3.91
CA PHE A 20 8.07 0.41 -5.25
C PHE A 20 7.62 1.81 -5.70
N TYR A 21 6.33 2.11 -5.61
CA TYR A 21 5.78 3.39 -6.04
C TYR A 21 6.22 4.55 -5.16
N CYS A 22 6.28 4.35 -3.83
CA CYS A 22 6.77 5.36 -2.90
C CYS A 22 8.23 5.71 -3.18
N SER A 23 9.10 4.71 -3.40
CA SER A 23 10.51 4.93 -3.75
C SER A 23 10.68 5.76 -5.03
N HIS A 24 9.87 5.47 -6.06
CA HIS A 24 9.91 6.23 -7.30
C HIS A 24 9.38 7.67 -7.14
N ALA A 25 8.40 7.90 -6.27
CA ALA A 25 7.87 9.23 -6.02
C ALA A 25 8.84 10.08 -5.18
N ILE A 26 9.34 9.52 -4.08
CA ILE A 26 10.13 10.26 -3.08
C ILE A 26 11.50 10.70 -3.61
N ARG A 27 12.09 9.96 -4.55
CA ARG A 27 13.38 10.31 -5.16
C ARG A 27 13.40 11.67 -5.87
N HIS A 28 12.23 12.24 -6.14
CA HIS A 28 12.12 13.57 -6.74
C HIS A 28 12.23 14.71 -5.72
N PHE A 29 12.28 14.38 -4.43
CA PHE A 29 12.47 15.33 -3.34
C PHE A 29 13.92 15.24 -2.86
N ASN A 30 14.71 16.29 -3.07
CA ASN A 30 16.16 16.27 -2.80
C ASN A 30 16.52 16.47 -1.33
N ASP A 31 15.58 16.91 -0.52
CA ASP A 31 15.70 17.26 0.88
C ASP A 31 15.13 16.20 1.84
N ILE A 32 14.73 15.04 1.29
CA ILE A 32 14.24 13.91 2.08
C ILE A 32 15.28 12.79 2.06
N ASP A 33 15.78 12.43 3.24
CA ASP A 33 16.59 11.24 3.43
C ASP A 33 15.63 10.02 3.51
N TYR A 34 15.70 9.15 2.51
CA TYR A 34 14.78 8.03 2.36
C TYR A 34 15.53 6.71 2.28
N ALA A 35 15.11 5.77 3.09
CA ALA A 35 15.56 4.37 3.03
C ALA A 35 14.36 3.43 2.98
N LEU A 36 14.47 2.39 2.17
CA LEU A 36 13.47 1.34 2.04
C LEU A 36 13.91 0.10 2.79
N VAL A 37 13.03 -0.46 3.60
CA VAL A 37 13.14 -1.83 4.14
C VAL A 37 12.06 -2.66 3.50
N THR A 38 12.42 -3.78 2.89
CA THR A 38 11.48 -4.64 2.17
C THR A 38 11.81 -6.12 2.38
N ALA A 39 10.81 -6.98 2.39
CA ALA A 39 10.96 -8.42 2.47
C ALA A 39 10.77 -9.05 1.09
N VAL A 40 11.81 -9.72 0.59
CA VAL A 40 11.80 -10.27 -0.78
C VAL A 40 12.37 -11.68 -0.83
N GLY A 41 11.81 -12.50 -1.71
CA GLY A 41 12.38 -13.78 -2.10
C GLY A 41 13.63 -13.62 -2.97
N ALA A 42 14.47 -14.63 -3.01
CA ALA A 42 15.75 -14.58 -3.73
C ALA A 42 15.62 -14.31 -5.23
N THR A 43 14.48 -14.69 -5.84
CA THR A 43 14.24 -14.52 -7.28
C THR A 43 13.96 -13.08 -7.68
N GLU A 44 13.52 -12.21 -6.73
CA GLU A 44 13.16 -10.81 -6.98
C GLU A 44 14.26 -9.82 -6.60
N MET A 45 15.44 -10.28 -6.18
CA MET A 45 16.56 -9.40 -5.83
C MET A 45 16.94 -8.43 -6.95
N LYS A 46 16.67 -8.78 -8.21
CA LYS A 46 16.84 -7.86 -9.35
C LYS A 46 16.05 -6.56 -9.23
N VAL A 47 14.88 -6.60 -8.61
CA VAL A 47 14.05 -5.39 -8.38
C VAL A 47 14.69 -4.51 -7.31
N VAL A 48 15.23 -5.12 -6.26
CA VAL A 48 16.03 -4.42 -5.24
C VAL A 48 17.23 -3.72 -5.87
N ASP A 49 17.95 -4.42 -6.75
CA ASP A 49 19.12 -3.87 -7.44
C ASP A 49 18.75 -2.72 -8.39
N GLN A 50 17.59 -2.80 -9.04
CA GLN A 50 17.05 -1.69 -9.84
C GLN A 50 16.79 -0.44 -8.98
N LEU A 51 16.18 -0.60 -7.80
CA LEU A 51 15.94 0.52 -6.89
C LEU A 51 17.26 1.11 -6.36
N ARG A 52 18.23 0.28 -6.02
CA ARG A 52 19.58 0.73 -5.65
C ARG A 52 20.25 1.48 -6.79
N GLY A 53 20.08 0.99 -8.03
CA GLY A 53 20.62 1.62 -9.24
C GLY A 53 20.08 3.03 -9.54
N ILE A 54 18.89 3.36 -9.04
CA ILE A 54 18.33 4.71 -9.12
C ILE A 54 18.57 5.56 -7.87
N GLY A 55 19.44 5.11 -6.95
CA GLY A 55 19.88 5.87 -5.78
C GLY A 55 19.07 5.65 -4.50
N ILE A 56 18.17 4.65 -4.46
CA ILE A 56 17.43 4.33 -3.24
C ILE A 56 18.28 3.43 -2.34
N SER A 57 18.41 3.82 -1.06
CA SER A 57 18.98 2.94 -0.02
C SER A 57 17.99 1.84 0.31
N VAL A 58 18.34 0.58 0.02
CA VAL A 58 17.42 -0.57 0.21
C VAL A 58 18.05 -1.61 1.12
N THR A 59 17.38 -1.90 2.24
CA THR A 59 17.63 -3.06 3.10
C THR A 59 16.63 -4.15 2.71
N ALA A 60 17.14 -5.20 2.06
CA ALA A 60 16.33 -6.35 1.68
C ALA A 60 16.42 -7.41 2.78
N LEU A 61 15.32 -7.66 3.46
CA LEU A 61 15.19 -8.76 4.42
C LEU A 61 14.86 -10.05 3.65
N PRO A 62 15.56 -11.15 3.96
CA PRO A 62 15.26 -12.42 3.31
C PRO A 62 13.86 -12.89 3.69
N SER A 63 13.10 -13.32 2.70
CA SER A 63 11.78 -13.91 2.83
C SER A 63 11.71 -15.20 2.00
N GLN A 64 10.87 -16.13 2.41
CA GLN A 64 10.67 -17.38 1.65
C GLN A 64 10.15 -17.06 0.24
N HIS A 65 9.24 -16.10 0.15
CA HIS A 65 8.66 -15.59 -1.10
C HIS A 65 8.57 -14.07 -1.07
N SER A 66 8.48 -13.45 -2.24
CA SER A 66 7.93 -12.11 -2.37
C SER A 66 6.41 -12.17 -2.42
N VAL A 67 5.74 -11.05 -2.18
CA VAL A 67 4.29 -10.98 -2.39
C VAL A 67 3.99 -10.93 -3.88
N TYR A 68 3.13 -11.84 -4.35
CA TYR A 68 2.65 -11.87 -5.73
C TYR A 68 1.15 -11.65 -5.77
N PHE A 69 0.72 -10.56 -6.40
CA PHE A 69 -0.66 -10.32 -6.75
C PHE A 69 -0.92 -10.65 -8.22
N GLU A 70 -1.97 -11.38 -8.48
CA GLU A 70 -2.52 -11.56 -9.81
C GLU A 70 -3.77 -10.70 -9.94
N ASN A 71 -3.74 -9.74 -10.87
CA ASN A 71 -4.89 -8.92 -11.19
C ASN A 71 -5.56 -9.46 -12.46
N ILE A 72 -6.81 -9.86 -12.35
CA ILE A 72 -7.61 -10.38 -13.45
C ILE A 72 -8.67 -9.34 -13.75
N TYR A 73 -8.59 -8.75 -14.95
CA TYR A 73 -9.55 -7.75 -15.42
C TYR A 73 -10.67 -8.42 -16.22
N GLY A 74 -11.92 -8.07 -15.92
CA GLY A 74 -13.10 -8.48 -16.65
C GLY A 74 -13.28 -7.75 -17.99
N GLU A 75 -14.45 -7.86 -18.59
CA GLU A 75 -14.82 -7.07 -19.77
C GLU A 75 -14.95 -5.59 -19.43
N ASN A 76 -15.40 -5.27 -18.21
CA ASN A 76 -15.39 -3.93 -17.66
C ASN A 76 -14.07 -3.73 -16.91
N PRO A 77 -13.27 -2.66 -17.20
CA PRO A 77 -12.03 -2.35 -16.50
C PRO A 77 -12.18 -2.17 -14.98
N ASP A 78 -13.38 -1.84 -14.52
CA ASP A 78 -13.69 -1.69 -13.09
C ASP A 78 -13.91 -3.05 -12.40
N ASP A 79 -14.16 -4.12 -13.16
CA ASP A 79 -14.31 -5.49 -12.66
C ASP A 79 -12.94 -6.16 -12.57
N ARG A 80 -12.23 -5.87 -11.49
CA ARG A 80 -10.94 -6.47 -11.18
C ARG A 80 -11.06 -7.51 -10.07
N THR A 81 -10.70 -8.75 -10.37
CA THR A 81 -10.47 -9.79 -9.36
C THR A 81 -9.00 -9.82 -9.00
N GLN A 82 -8.70 -9.86 -7.71
CA GLN A 82 -7.33 -9.91 -7.20
C GLN A 82 -7.10 -11.21 -6.44
N ARG A 83 -5.98 -11.86 -6.75
CA ARG A 83 -5.51 -13.06 -6.05
C ARG A 83 -4.09 -12.83 -5.54
N VAL A 84 -3.74 -13.45 -4.42
CA VAL A 84 -2.38 -13.48 -3.89
C VAL A 84 -1.83 -14.87 -4.08
N LEU A 85 -0.85 -15.00 -4.98
CA LEU A 85 -0.26 -16.29 -5.34
C LEU A 85 0.88 -16.69 -4.39
N ALA A 86 1.53 -15.72 -3.77
CA ALA A 86 2.53 -15.94 -2.74
C ALA A 86 2.52 -14.76 -1.76
N LYS A 87 2.94 -15.02 -0.52
CA LYS A 87 3.07 -14.01 0.55
C LYS A 87 4.53 -13.91 0.95
N ALA A 88 4.98 -12.70 1.26
CA ALA A 88 6.24 -12.51 1.97
C ALA A 88 6.07 -12.85 3.46
N ASP A 89 7.19 -13.13 4.12
CA ASP A 89 7.19 -13.32 5.56
C ASP A 89 6.87 -11.98 6.25
N PRO A 90 6.03 -11.98 7.32
CA PRO A 90 5.71 -10.78 8.08
C PRO A 90 6.97 -10.14 8.67
N PHE A 91 6.96 -8.82 8.81
CA PHE A 91 8.02 -8.11 9.53
C PHE A 91 7.92 -8.37 11.03
N THR A 92 9.09 -8.50 11.67
CA THR A 92 9.20 -8.65 13.11
C THR A 92 9.89 -7.44 13.73
N ALA A 93 9.58 -7.15 14.99
CA ALA A 93 10.22 -6.07 15.72
C ALA A 93 11.75 -6.21 15.79
N SER A 94 12.25 -7.46 15.93
CA SER A 94 13.69 -7.73 15.97
C SER A 94 14.40 -7.42 14.65
N GLN A 95 13.77 -7.67 13.51
CA GLN A 95 14.35 -7.33 12.19
C GLN A 95 14.47 -5.81 11.99
N LEU A 96 13.61 -5.04 12.63
CA LEU A 96 13.53 -3.58 12.49
C LEU A 96 14.21 -2.84 13.64
N GLN A 97 14.84 -3.56 14.58
CA GLN A 97 15.43 -2.99 15.78
C GLN A 97 16.51 -1.94 15.49
N GLU A 98 17.37 -2.19 14.49
CA GLU A 98 18.49 -1.31 14.11
C GLU A 98 18.08 -0.23 13.09
N ILE A 99 16.83 -0.24 12.64
CA ILE A 99 16.34 0.76 11.70
C ILE A 99 15.95 2.03 12.46
N GLU A 100 16.61 3.14 12.15
CA GLU A 100 16.35 4.44 12.75
C GLU A 100 15.78 5.40 11.70
N ALA A 101 14.66 6.06 12.03
CA ALA A 101 14.02 7.05 11.19
C ALA A 101 13.19 8.04 12.02
N GLU A 102 12.98 9.24 11.52
CA GLU A 102 12.04 10.19 12.11
C GLU A 102 10.58 9.75 11.84
N ILE A 103 10.33 9.19 10.65
CA ILE A 103 9.02 8.70 10.24
C ILE A 103 9.16 7.28 9.69
N TYR A 104 8.40 6.35 10.23
CA TYR A 104 8.26 4.99 9.72
C TYR A 104 6.97 4.89 8.93
N HIS A 105 7.08 4.75 7.60
CA HIS A 105 5.92 4.53 6.74
C HIS A 105 5.67 3.04 6.53
N LEU A 106 4.61 2.52 7.11
CA LEU A 106 4.20 1.13 7.00
C LEU A 106 3.24 0.98 5.81
N GLY A 107 3.79 0.55 4.69
CA GLY A 107 3.07 0.34 3.46
C GLY A 107 2.57 -1.10 3.32
N SER A 108 1.76 -1.57 4.26
CA SER A 108 1.28 -2.95 4.27
C SER A 108 0.46 -3.29 3.03
N LEU A 109 0.63 -4.50 2.53
CA LEU A 109 -0.13 -5.07 1.41
C LEU A 109 -1.19 -6.05 1.90
N LEU A 110 -0.92 -6.70 3.04
CA LEU A 110 -1.77 -7.70 3.68
C LEU A 110 -1.87 -7.45 5.19
N ALA A 111 -2.93 -7.97 5.80
CA ALA A 111 -3.27 -7.68 7.20
C ALA A 111 -2.22 -8.17 8.22
N ASP A 112 -1.41 -9.12 7.84
CA ASP A 112 -0.39 -9.74 8.70
C ASP A 112 1.04 -9.23 8.43
N ASP A 113 1.24 -8.25 7.55
CA ASP A 113 2.59 -7.74 7.23
C ASP A 113 3.27 -7.10 8.44
N PHE A 114 2.54 -6.28 9.21
CA PHE A 114 3.03 -5.62 10.41
C PHE A 114 2.08 -5.85 11.58
N SER A 115 2.56 -6.53 12.61
CA SER A 115 1.77 -6.76 13.83
C SER A 115 1.62 -5.48 14.66
N LEU A 116 0.67 -5.48 15.60
CA LEU A 116 0.53 -4.42 16.59
C LEU A 116 1.81 -4.21 17.42
N GLU A 117 2.55 -5.28 17.70
CA GLU A 117 3.85 -5.23 18.39
C GLU A 117 4.87 -4.41 17.60
N VAL A 118 4.96 -4.64 16.28
CA VAL A 118 5.85 -3.87 15.39
C VAL A 118 5.49 -2.39 15.42
N ILE A 119 4.21 -2.05 15.32
CA ILE A 119 3.74 -0.65 15.39
C ILE A 119 4.17 -0.02 16.73
N LYS A 120 3.96 -0.71 17.84
CA LYS A 120 4.33 -0.23 19.19
C LYS A 120 5.84 -0.01 19.33
N GLU A 121 6.65 -0.96 18.87
CA GLU A 121 8.11 -0.84 18.97
C GLU A 121 8.64 0.33 18.13
N LEU A 122 8.19 0.45 16.88
CA LEU A 122 8.59 1.55 16.02
C LEU A 122 8.10 2.92 16.53
N SER A 123 6.91 2.98 17.15
CA SER A 123 6.35 4.23 17.71
C SER A 123 7.15 4.79 18.88
N ARG A 124 7.99 3.99 19.53
CA ARG A 124 8.92 4.45 20.57
C ARG A 124 10.13 5.18 19.99
N LYS A 125 10.40 4.98 18.71
CA LYS A 125 11.61 5.47 18.02
C LYS A 125 11.29 6.68 17.12
N GLY A 126 10.09 6.73 16.53
CA GLY A 126 9.69 7.80 15.63
C GLY A 126 8.19 7.82 15.35
N LEU A 127 7.79 8.70 14.44
CA LEU A 127 6.41 8.88 14.05
C LEU A 127 5.99 7.73 13.12
N ILE A 128 4.75 7.26 13.25
CA ILE A 128 4.21 6.18 12.44
C ILE A 128 3.24 6.73 11.40
N ALA A 129 3.50 6.43 10.14
CA ALA A 129 2.61 6.64 9.00
C ALA A 129 2.11 5.29 8.48
N VAL A 130 0.82 5.16 8.24
CA VAL A 130 0.21 3.91 7.78
C VAL A 130 -0.69 4.15 6.58
N ASP A 131 -0.54 3.33 5.53
CA ASP A 131 -1.57 3.09 4.53
C ASP A 131 -2.46 1.93 5.03
N SER A 132 -3.73 2.19 5.27
CA SER A 132 -4.66 1.22 5.88
C SER A 132 -4.98 0.02 4.98
N GLN A 133 -4.71 0.12 3.69
CA GLN A 133 -5.15 -0.84 2.68
C GLN A 133 -4.81 -2.29 3.02
N GLY A 134 -3.57 -2.55 3.43
CA GLY A 134 -3.14 -3.92 3.75
C GLY A 134 -3.89 -4.50 4.94
N TYR A 135 -4.09 -3.72 5.99
CA TYR A 135 -4.78 -4.18 7.21
C TYR A 135 -6.24 -4.59 7.00
N LEU A 136 -6.83 -4.17 5.87
CA LEU A 136 -8.20 -4.50 5.49
C LEU A 136 -8.29 -5.63 4.46
N ARG A 137 -7.20 -6.37 4.24
CA ARG A 137 -7.08 -7.46 3.26
C ARG A 137 -6.60 -8.75 3.92
N GLU A 138 -7.45 -9.75 3.94
CA GLU A 138 -7.10 -11.10 4.36
C GLU A 138 -7.01 -12.03 3.14
N VAL A 139 -6.02 -12.90 3.14
CA VAL A 139 -5.84 -13.91 2.09
C VAL A 139 -6.28 -15.27 2.61
N ARG A 140 -7.23 -15.91 1.92
CA ARG A 140 -7.65 -17.29 2.14
C ARG A 140 -7.62 -18.02 0.81
N ASP A 141 -6.88 -19.11 0.72
CA ASP A 141 -6.77 -19.91 -0.50
C ASP A 141 -6.52 -19.07 -1.76
N THR A 142 -5.53 -18.19 -1.72
CA THR A 142 -5.16 -17.22 -2.76
C THR A 142 -6.14 -16.05 -3.01
N HIS A 143 -7.36 -16.09 -2.51
CA HIS A 143 -8.34 -15.03 -2.68
C HIS A 143 -8.19 -13.95 -1.62
N VAL A 144 -8.38 -12.70 -2.02
CA VAL A 144 -8.36 -11.54 -1.13
C VAL A 144 -9.78 -11.26 -0.65
N TYR A 145 -9.96 -11.24 0.66
CA TYR A 145 -11.22 -10.91 1.31
C TYR A 145 -11.10 -9.59 2.07
N PRO A 146 -12.12 -8.73 2.00
CA PRO A 146 -12.18 -7.57 2.86
C PRO A 146 -12.38 -8.01 4.31
N VAL A 147 -11.61 -7.44 5.21
CA VAL A 147 -11.73 -7.65 6.67
C VAL A 147 -11.63 -6.32 7.38
N ASP A 148 -12.19 -6.24 8.57
CA ASP A 148 -11.93 -5.12 9.46
C ASP A 148 -10.60 -5.33 10.19
N TRP A 149 -9.91 -4.27 10.52
CA TRP A 149 -8.68 -4.32 11.29
C TRP A 149 -8.99 -4.61 12.76
N THR A 150 -8.71 -5.83 13.20
CA THR A 150 -9.07 -6.34 14.52
C THR A 150 -8.56 -5.46 15.66
N ASP A 151 -7.28 -5.06 15.59
CA ASP A 151 -6.61 -4.29 16.64
C ASP A 151 -6.67 -2.77 16.42
N LYS A 152 -7.51 -2.29 15.49
CA LYS A 152 -7.53 -0.88 15.07
C LYS A 152 -7.62 0.11 16.24
N ARG A 153 -8.46 -0.17 17.25
CA ARG A 153 -8.67 0.74 18.38
C ARG A 153 -7.42 0.94 19.23
N GLU A 154 -6.58 -0.06 19.31
CA GLU A 154 -5.29 0.03 20.00
C GLU A 154 -4.21 0.56 19.06
N ALA A 155 -4.11 0.03 17.84
CA ALA A 155 -3.11 0.42 16.86
C ALA A 155 -3.16 1.93 16.52
N LEU A 156 -4.37 2.47 16.32
CA LEU A 156 -4.57 3.87 15.93
C LEU A 156 -4.03 4.88 16.97
N GLN A 157 -3.88 4.48 18.24
CA GLN A 157 -3.29 5.35 19.27
C GLN A 157 -1.78 5.60 19.07
N TYR A 158 -1.10 4.74 18.31
CA TYR A 158 0.33 4.85 17.98
C TYR A 158 0.60 5.47 16.62
N ILE A 159 -0.44 5.71 15.81
CA ILE A 159 -0.33 6.19 14.45
C ILE A 159 -0.46 7.71 14.42
N HIS A 160 0.53 8.37 13.80
CA HIS A 160 0.53 9.82 13.60
C HIS A 160 -0.19 10.19 12.30
N PHE A 161 0.12 9.49 11.21
CA PHE A 161 -0.42 9.75 9.88
C PHE A 161 -1.13 8.51 9.36
N LEU A 162 -2.43 8.59 9.12
CA LEU A 162 -3.22 7.51 8.56
C LEU A 162 -3.77 7.92 7.19
N LYS A 163 -3.43 7.15 6.16
CA LYS A 163 -4.07 7.28 4.85
C LYS A 163 -5.15 6.22 4.71
N VAL A 164 -6.32 6.65 4.28
CA VAL A 164 -7.47 5.82 3.92
C VAL A 164 -8.07 6.29 2.60
N ASN A 165 -8.71 5.40 1.85
CA ASN A 165 -9.64 5.79 0.79
C ASN A 165 -11.08 5.77 1.30
N GLU A 166 -12.06 6.13 0.44
CA GLU A 166 -13.49 6.19 0.79
C GLU A 166 -14.01 4.87 1.34
N HIS A 167 -13.66 3.75 0.70
CA HIS A 167 -14.08 2.42 1.14
C HIS A 167 -13.40 2.00 2.45
N GLU A 168 -12.10 2.22 2.55
CA GLU A 168 -11.31 1.91 3.75
C GLU A 168 -11.80 2.68 4.97
N MET A 169 -12.10 3.98 4.82
CA MET A 169 -12.65 4.78 5.92
C MET A 169 -14.02 4.26 6.38
N GLU A 170 -14.87 3.83 5.45
CA GLU A 170 -16.19 3.28 5.77
C GLU A 170 -16.07 1.95 6.50
N VAL A 171 -15.18 1.05 6.06
CA VAL A 171 -14.90 -0.21 6.75
C VAL A 171 -14.40 0.03 8.17
N LEU A 172 -13.47 0.98 8.34
CA LEU A 172 -12.89 1.27 9.65
C LEU A 172 -13.87 1.93 10.61
N THR A 173 -14.66 2.90 10.13
CA THR A 173 -15.46 3.79 11.00
C THR A 173 -16.96 3.51 10.96
N GLY A 174 -17.46 2.87 9.91
CA GLY A 174 -18.89 2.73 9.61
C GLY A 174 -19.54 4.02 9.10
N LEU A 175 -18.74 5.03 8.71
CA LEU A 175 -19.21 6.34 8.25
C LEU A 175 -18.82 6.55 6.78
N SER A 176 -19.76 7.10 5.99
CA SER A 176 -19.54 7.40 4.57
C SER A 176 -19.16 8.89 4.33
N ASP A 177 -19.40 9.78 5.28
CA ASP A 177 -18.94 11.16 5.18
C ASP A 177 -17.46 11.27 5.57
N PRO A 178 -16.58 11.79 4.68
CA PRO A 178 -15.15 11.82 4.92
C PRO A 178 -14.73 12.76 6.07
N HIS A 179 -15.49 13.82 6.34
CA HIS A 179 -15.20 14.73 7.46
C HIS A 179 -15.53 14.07 8.79
N GLU A 180 -16.68 13.40 8.88
CA GLU A 180 -17.08 12.67 10.09
C GLU A 180 -16.16 11.48 10.35
N ALA A 181 -15.81 10.74 9.30
CA ALA A 181 -14.87 9.60 9.41
C ALA A 181 -13.49 10.05 9.87
N ALA A 182 -12.94 11.13 9.31
CA ALA A 182 -11.65 11.67 9.72
C ALA A 182 -11.64 12.14 11.18
N ARG A 183 -12.69 12.83 11.64
CA ARG A 183 -12.83 13.20 13.06
C ARG A 183 -12.85 11.97 13.96
N LYS A 184 -13.61 10.94 13.58
CA LYS A 184 -13.71 9.70 14.36
C LYS A 184 -12.38 8.96 14.44
N LEU A 185 -11.62 8.89 13.36
CA LEU A 185 -10.27 8.29 13.37
C LEU A 185 -9.31 9.10 14.25
N HIS A 186 -9.42 10.43 14.23
CA HIS A 186 -8.67 11.30 15.12
C HIS A 186 -9.05 11.09 16.59
N GLU A 187 -10.33 10.99 16.91
CA GLU A 187 -10.81 10.65 18.27
C GLU A 187 -10.27 9.30 18.75
N TRP A 188 -10.00 8.38 17.84
CA TRP A 188 -9.39 7.08 18.16
C TRP A 188 -7.88 7.12 18.33
N GLY A 189 -7.24 8.27 18.13
CA GLY A 189 -5.84 8.52 18.46
C GLY A 189 -4.95 8.99 17.31
N VAL A 190 -5.38 8.85 16.06
CA VAL A 190 -4.61 9.30 14.90
C VAL A 190 -4.41 10.83 14.94
N LYS A 191 -3.20 11.32 14.65
CA LYS A 191 -2.93 12.77 14.70
C LYS A 191 -3.38 13.48 13.42
N GLU A 192 -3.04 12.93 12.26
CA GLU A 192 -3.45 13.45 10.96
C GLU A 192 -4.05 12.35 10.10
N VAL A 193 -5.20 12.63 9.50
CA VAL A 193 -5.94 11.67 8.65
C VAL A 193 -5.99 12.21 7.23
N LEU A 194 -5.47 11.42 6.28
CA LEU A 194 -5.57 11.67 4.84
C LEU A 194 -6.64 10.74 4.25
N VAL A 195 -7.72 11.32 3.74
CA VAL A 195 -8.77 10.59 3.01
C VAL A 195 -8.61 10.86 1.51
N THR A 196 -8.34 9.84 0.72
CA THR A 196 -8.29 9.95 -0.74
C THR A 196 -9.67 9.72 -1.34
N LEU A 197 -10.09 10.63 -2.25
CA LEU A 197 -11.44 10.75 -2.82
C LEU A 197 -11.42 10.58 -4.36
N GLY A 198 -10.53 9.74 -4.87
CA GLY A 198 -10.40 9.46 -6.29
C GLY A 198 -10.20 10.74 -7.12
N SER A 199 -11.05 10.97 -8.12
CA SER A 199 -10.98 12.14 -9.01
C SER A 199 -11.30 13.47 -8.32
N MET A 200 -11.83 13.44 -7.11
CA MET A 200 -12.09 14.65 -6.31
C MET A 200 -10.88 15.11 -5.51
N GLY A 201 -9.78 14.35 -5.53
CA GLY A 201 -8.55 14.68 -4.81
C GLY A 201 -8.51 14.04 -3.43
N SER A 202 -8.11 14.80 -2.42
CA SER A 202 -8.01 14.29 -1.06
C SER A 202 -8.38 15.34 -0.02
N LEU A 203 -8.67 14.87 1.17
CA LEU A 203 -9.00 15.63 2.36
C LEU A 203 -8.00 15.28 3.45
N ILE A 204 -7.38 16.27 4.06
CA ILE A 204 -6.52 16.09 5.24
C ILE A 204 -7.22 16.71 6.44
N TYR A 205 -7.20 16.03 7.57
CA TYR A 205 -7.63 16.54 8.87
C TYR A 205 -6.46 16.45 9.86
N ASP A 206 -6.05 17.60 10.41
CA ASP A 206 -4.92 17.69 11.35
C ASP A 206 -5.32 17.64 12.84
N GLY A 207 -6.59 17.35 13.09
CA GLY A 207 -7.18 17.40 14.43
C GLY A 207 -7.89 18.71 14.75
N THR A 208 -7.71 19.73 13.92
CA THR A 208 -8.32 21.06 14.07
C THR A 208 -9.01 21.48 12.79
N ASP A 209 -8.24 21.54 11.70
CA ASP A 209 -8.66 22.06 10.41
C ASP A 209 -8.71 20.98 9.33
N PHE A 210 -9.52 21.23 8.31
CA PHE A 210 -9.61 20.43 7.11
C PHE A 210 -8.93 21.14 5.94
N TYR A 211 -8.08 20.41 5.23
CA TYR A 211 -7.40 20.87 4.02
C TYR A 211 -7.83 20.03 2.84
N ARG A 212 -8.29 20.66 1.77
CA ARG A 212 -8.66 19.97 0.54
C ARG A 212 -7.56 20.12 -0.50
N ILE A 213 -7.08 18.99 -1.03
CA ILE A 213 -6.09 18.93 -2.10
C ILE A 213 -6.79 18.46 -3.36
N PRO A 214 -6.84 19.26 -4.44
CA PRO A 214 -7.47 18.85 -5.69
C PRO A 214 -6.68 17.71 -6.35
N ALA A 215 -7.39 16.83 -7.09
CA ALA A 215 -6.72 15.81 -7.88
C ALA A 215 -5.90 16.44 -9.00
N TYR A 216 -4.72 15.89 -9.23
CA TYR A 216 -3.93 16.24 -10.41
C TYR A 216 -4.67 15.82 -11.70
N LYS A 217 -4.89 16.76 -12.60
CA LYS A 217 -5.48 16.51 -13.91
C LYS A 217 -4.39 16.65 -14.96
N PRO A 218 -3.79 15.58 -15.47
CA PRO A 218 -2.82 15.67 -16.55
C PRO A 218 -3.50 16.22 -17.80
N GLY A 219 -2.87 17.18 -18.48
CA GLY A 219 -3.41 17.85 -19.67
C GLY A 219 -3.60 16.93 -20.89
N GLN A 220 -2.86 15.83 -20.94
CA GLN A 220 -3.08 14.69 -21.84
C GLN A 220 -2.72 13.42 -21.06
N VAL A 221 -3.69 12.54 -20.89
CA VAL A 221 -3.40 11.18 -20.47
C VAL A 221 -2.79 10.49 -21.69
N ALA A 222 -1.51 10.21 -21.66
CA ALA A 222 -0.95 9.25 -22.61
C ALA A 222 -1.64 7.91 -22.32
N VAL A 223 -2.48 7.47 -23.24
CA VAL A 223 -3.36 6.30 -23.12
C VAL A 223 -2.54 5.01 -23.27
N SER A 224 -1.45 4.89 -22.51
CA SER A 224 -0.65 3.66 -22.51
C SER A 224 -1.29 2.52 -21.73
N TYR A 225 -2.31 2.81 -20.92
CA TYR A 225 -3.04 1.81 -20.13
C TYR A 225 -4.27 1.21 -20.82
N THR A 226 -4.74 1.77 -21.93
CA THR A 226 -5.96 1.30 -22.61
C THR A 226 -5.76 0.06 -23.47
N HIS A 227 -4.54 -0.45 -23.63
CA HIS A 227 -4.27 -1.65 -24.42
C HIS A 227 -3.70 -2.83 -23.65
N LEU A 228 -3.51 -2.72 -22.35
CA LEU A 228 -3.13 -3.85 -21.48
C LEU A 228 -4.39 -4.59 -20.99
N ARG A 229 -5.11 -5.19 -21.91
CA ARG A 229 -6.07 -6.26 -21.61
C ARG A 229 -5.28 -7.55 -21.45
N ALA A 230 -4.56 -7.67 -20.35
CA ALA A 230 -3.80 -8.86 -20.03
C ALA A 230 -3.96 -9.18 -18.55
N HIS A 231 -3.87 -10.43 -18.19
CA HIS A 231 -3.62 -10.82 -16.81
C HIS A 231 -2.28 -10.21 -16.40
N GLU A 232 -2.30 -9.25 -15.49
CA GLU A 232 -1.11 -8.70 -14.88
C GLU A 232 -0.84 -9.48 -13.60
N THR A 233 0.34 -10.05 -13.51
CA THR A 233 0.84 -10.61 -12.25
C THR A 233 1.92 -9.69 -11.76
N ASP A 234 1.63 -8.97 -10.69
CA ASP A 234 2.55 -8.03 -10.08
C ASP A 234 3.28 -8.70 -8.93
N SER A 235 4.61 -8.57 -8.89
CA SER A 235 5.37 -8.79 -7.68
C SER A 235 5.43 -7.48 -6.90
N TYR A 236 5.00 -7.51 -5.64
CA TYR A 236 4.97 -6.32 -4.81
C TYR A 236 6.12 -6.36 -3.79
N LEU A 237 6.75 -5.20 -3.58
CA LEU A 237 7.62 -4.96 -2.45
C LEU A 237 6.78 -4.43 -1.28
N VAL A 238 6.97 -5.01 -0.12
CA VAL A 238 6.37 -4.56 1.15
C VAL A 238 7.35 -3.64 1.86
#